data_f30dfbbd77d506900c454ca2f892f99f
#
_entry.id   f30dfbbd77d506900c454ca2f892f99f
#
_cell.length_a   1.000
_cell.length_b   1.000
_cell.length_c   1.000
_cell.angle_alpha   90.00
_cell.angle_beta   90.00
_cell.angle_gamma   90.00
#
_symmetry.space_group_name_H-M   'P 1'
#
loop_
_entity.id
_entity.type
_entity.pdbx_description
1 polymer ?
#
loop_
_entity_poly.entity_id
_entity_poly.type
_entity_poly.pdbx_seq_one_letter_code
_entity_poly.pdbx_strand_id
1 'polypeptide(L)'
;FRAPRHAVSAAGLVGGGNPLRPGEITLAHRGVLFLDELCEFRRDALEALREPLESGEVALSRANSRQVLPARIALVAAANPCPCGRGEDDPACECATAAIRRYRALLSGALADRIDMIVAVAQPSAESMAGSAGETSKEVRSRVLNAREVMYDRLGEGRTNASATAAEVSAFEIDEAAAELLSAAYRRHRMSGRAHDRVLRLARTVADLENEGAVSESHLARA
;
A
#
# COMPACT_ATOMS: atom_id res chain seq x y z
N PHE A 1 -6.45 11.93 8.09
CA PHE A 1 -6.70 10.54 8.45
C PHE A 1 -8.18 10.21 8.39
N ARG A 2 -8.54 9.12 7.68
CA ARG A 2 -9.90 8.60 7.58
C ARG A 2 -9.87 7.09 7.82
N ALA A 3 -10.84 6.58 8.60
CA ALA A 3 -10.97 5.17 8.94
C ALA A 3 -12.45 4.74 8.87
N PRO A 4 -12.99 4.55 7.66
CA PRO A 4 -14.37 4.08 7.51
C PRO A 4 -14.49 2.63 7.98
N ARG A 5 -15.64 2.27 8.53
CA ARG A 5 -15.95 0.88 8.90
C ARG A 5 -16.23 0.03 7.66
N HIS A 6 -16.00 -1.28 7.76
CA HIS A 6 -16.22 -2.23 6.66
C HIS A 6 -17.67 -2.25 6.10
N ALA A 7 -18.66 -1.78 6.87
CA ALA A 7 -20.04 -1.63 6.41
C ALA A 7 -20.27 -0.47 5.41
N VAL A 8 -19.23 0.34 5.11
CA VAL A 8 -19.33 1.45 4.14
C VAL A 8 -19.66 0.92 2.74
N SER A 9 -20.55 1.60 2.04
CA SER A 9 -20.87 1.28 0.64
C SER A 9 -19.82 1.83 -0.33
N ALA A 10 -19.80 1.35 -1.58
CA ALA A 10 -18.98 1.92 -2.64
C ALA A 10 -19.20 3.43 -2.79
N ALA A 11 -20.46 3.89 -2.75
CA ALA A 11 -20.80 5.33 -2.78
C ALA A 11 -20.29 6.09 -1.55
N GLY A 12 -20.21 5.45 -0.38
CA GLY A 12 -19.61 6.05 0.82
C GLY A 12 -18.10 6.22 0.68
N LEU A 13 -17.42 5.28 0.05
CA LEU A 13 -15.97 5.36 -0.21
C LEU A 13 -15.64 6.37 -1.31
N VAL A 14 -16.26 6.26 -2.47
CA VAL A 14 -15.93 7.05 -3.66
C VAL A 14 -16.63 8.39 -3.66
N GLY A 15 -17.85 8.41 -3.18
CA GLY A 15 -18.73 9.58 -3.25
C GLY A 15 -19.95 9.33 -4.12
N GLY A 16 -20.85 10.27 -4.13
CA GLY A 16 -22.11 10.18 -4.87
C GLY A 16 -23.24 10.93 -4.18
N GLY A 17 -24.47 10.50 -4.42
CA GLY A 17 -25.65 11.13 -3.81
C GLY A 17 -26.27 12.25 -4.66
N ASN A 18 -27.33 12.86 -4.17
CA ASN A 18 -27.99 14.03 -4.75
C ASN A 18 -28.31 15.03 -3.63
N PRO A 19 -27.57 16.17 -3.52
CA PRO A 19 -26.46 16.59 -4.40
C PRO A 19 -25.23 15.66 -4.32
N LEU A 20 -24.32 15.75 -5.29
CA LEU A 20 -23.05 15.00 -5.31
C LEU A 20 -22.21 15.38 -4.08
N ARG A 21 -21.71 14.38 -3.37
CA ARG A 21 -20.86 14.55 -2.18
C ARG A 21 -19.59 13.74 -2.32
N PRO A 22 -18.44 14.27 -1.83
CA PRO A 22 -17.19 13.50 -1.78
C PRO A 22 -17.33 12.31 -0.83
N GLY A 23 -16.68 11.20 -1.19
CA GLY A 23 -16.55 10.02 -0.33
C GLY A 23 -15.28 10.07 0.54
N GLU A 24 -15.10 9.01 1.33
CA GLU A 24 -13.98 8.88 2.27
C GLU A 24 -12.60 8.99 1.59
N ILE A 25 -12.46 8.52 0.35
CA ILE A 25 -11.22 8.61 -0.42
C ILE A 25 -10.84 10.08 -0.68
N THR A 26 -11.79 10.88 -1.17
CA THR A 26 -11.56 12.31 -1.41
C THR A 26 -11.28 13.04 -0.10
N LEU A 27 -11.99 12.71 0.98
CA LEU A 27 -11.78 13.29 2.30
C LEU A 27 -10.42 12.91 2.91
N ALA A 28 -9.82 11.81 2.44
CA ALA A 28 -8.47 11.38 2.82
C ALA A 28 -7.37 11.97 1.93
N HIS A 29 -7.70 12.81 0.94
CA HIS A 29 -6.72 13.37 -0.01
C HIS A 29 -5.49 13.96 0.69
N ARG A 30 -4.28 13.63 0.20
CA ARG A 30 -2.97 13.95 0.81
C ARG A 30 -2.80 13.46 2.26
N GLY A 31 -3.59 12.48 2.65
CA GLY A 31 -3.54 11.86 3.96
C GLY A 31 -3.59 10.34 3.87
N VAL A 32 -4.06 9.71 4.94
CA VAL A 32 -4.15 8.26 5.10
C VAL A 32 -5.60 7.83 5.10
N LEU A 33 -5.93 6.87 4.24
CA LEU A 33 -7.14 6.07 4.31
C LEU A 33 -6.77 4.73 4.96
N PHE A 34 -7.30 4.48 6.17
CA PHE A 34 -7.10 3.23 6.89
C PHE A 34 -8.33 2.34 6.77
N LEU A 35 -8.14 1.12 6.27
CA LEU A 35 -9.19 0.12 6.15
C LEU A 35 -8.85 -1.06 7.05
N ASP A 36 -9.50 -1.11 8.21
CA ASP A 36 -9.40 -2.24 9.10
C ASP A 36 -10.31 -3.38 8.64
N GLU A 37 -9.92 -4.63 8.92
CA GLU A 37 -10.68 -5.81 8.49
C GLU A 37 -10.96 -5.80 6.98
N LEU A 38 -9.96 -5.53 6.16
CA LEU A 38 -10.11 -5.31 4.71
C LEU A 38 -10.94 -6.41 4.00
N CYS A 39 -10.81 -7.66 4.44
CA CYS A 39 -11.55 -8.79 3.87
C CYS A 39 -13.05 -8.82 4.24
N GLU A 40 -13.49 -8.00 5.18
CA GLU A 40 -14.89 -7.89 5.56
C GLU A 40 -15.63 -6.82 4.73
N PHE A 41 -14.90 -6.00 3.98
CA PHE A 41 -15.53 -5.03 3.09
C PHE A 41 -16.26 -5.73 1.94
N ARG A 42 -17.35 -5.13 1.51
CA ARG A 42 -18.07 -5.57 0.32
C ARG A 42 -17.17 -5.49 -0.91
N ARG A 43 -17.29 -6.49 -1.77
CA ARG A 43 -16.49 -6.57 -2.99
C ARG A 43 -16.64 -5.35 -3.89
N ASP A 44 -17.86 -4.84 -4.04
CA ASP A 44 -18.14 -3.63 -4.83
C ASP A 44 -17.43 -2.38 -4.26
N ALA A 45 -17.33 -2.28 -2.93
CA ALA A 45 -16.61 -1.21 -2.26
C ALA A 45 -15.09 -1.31 -2.49
N LEU A 46 -14.50 -2.51 -2.40
CA LEU A 46 -13.07 -2.73 -2.68
C LEU A 46 -12.74 -2.49 -4.17
N GLU A 47 -13.61 -2.93 -5.08
CA GLU A 47 -13.40 -2.68 -6.51
C GLU A 47 -13.46 -1.19 -6.86
N ALA A 48 -14.28 -0.41 -6.15
CA ALA A 48 -14.36 1.04 -6.34
C ALA A 48 -13.08 1.80 -5.96
N LEU A 49 -12.18 1.20 -5.16
CA LEU A 49 -10.86 1.78 -4.82
C LEU A 49 -9.86 1.76 -5.99
N ARG A 50 -10.07 0.90 -6.98
CA ARG A 50 -9.07 0.61 -8.04
C ARG A 50 -8.70 1.84 -8.85
N GLU A 51 -9.70 2.55 -9.36
CA GLU A 51 -9.50 3.74 -10.19
C GLU A 51 -8.85 4.88 -9.39
N PRO A 52 -9.34 5.24 -8.20
CA PRO A 52 -8.71 6.27 -7.38
C PRO A 52 -7.26 5.97 -6.98
N LEU A 53 -6.94 4.72 -6.67
CA LEU A 53 -5.56 4.32 -6.34
C LEU A 53 -4.61 4.38 -7.55
N GLU A 54 -5.12 4.24 -8.77
CA GLU A 54 -4.32 4.34 -9.99
C GLU A 54 -4.20 5.78 -10.50
N SER A 55 -5.34 6.50 -10.59
CA SER A 55 -5.39 7.85 -11.17
C SER A 55 -5.07 8.96 -10.16
N GLY A 56 -5.28 8.70 -8.87
CA GLY A 56 -5.26 9.74 -7.83
C GLY A 56 -6.46 10.67 -7.87
N GLU A 57 -7.54 10.26 -8.56
CA GLU A 57 -8.76 11.03 -8.76
C GLU A 57 -10.01 10.15 -8.68
N VAL A 58 -11.14 10.75 -8.36
CA VAL A 58 -12.46 10.14 -8.40
C VAL A 58 -13.32 10.88 -9.40
N ALA A 59 -13.82 10.18 -10.41
CA ALA A 59 -14.76 10.73 -11.36
C ALA A 59 -16.21 10.40 -10.96
N LEU A 60 -16.97 11.39 -10.53
CA LEU A 60 -18.39 11.28 -10.23
C LEU A 60 -19.20 11.78 -11.42
N SER A 61 -20.03 10.90 -12.00
CA SER A 61 -20.89 11.25 -13.14
C SER A 61 -22.35 11.05 -12.79
N ARG A 62 -23.18 12.03 -13.16
CA ARG A 62 -24.64 11.96 -13.17
C ARG A 62 -25.19 12.59 -14.42
N ALA A 63 -26.50 12.39 -14.71
CA ALA A 63 -27.13 12.80 -15.94
C ALA A 63 -26.82 14.26 -16.37
N ASN A 64 -26.67 15.18 -15.40
CA ASN A 64 -26.46 16.60 -15.68
C ASN A 64 -25.19 17.18 -15.03
N SER A 65 -24.32 16.36 -14.44
CA SER A 65 -23.09 16.85 -13.82
C SER A 65 -22.00 15.79 -13.82
N ARG A 66 -20.78 16.23 -14.12
CA ARG A 66 -19.56 15.44 -13.98
C ARG A 66 -18.61 16.24 -13.11
N GLN A 67 -18.09 15.60 -12.05
CA GLN A 67 -17.11 16.20 -11.17
C GLN A 67 -15.91 15.24 -11.05
N VAL A 68 -14.71 15.79 -11.12
CA VAL A 68 -13.47 15.07 -10.82
C VAL A 68 -12.94 15.61 -9.51
N LEU A 69 -12.78 14.75 -8.54
CA LEU A 69 -12.34 15.09 -7.19
C LEU A 69 -10.96 14.48 -6.93
N PRO A 70 -10.05 15.19 -6.25
CA PRO A 70 -8.72 14.67 -5.98
C PRO A 70 -8.77 13.53 -4.94
N ALA A 71 -7.97 12.47 -5.16
CA ALA A 71 -7.97 11.24 -4.37
C ALA A 71 -6.57 10.64 -4.16
N ARG A 72 -5.52 11.46 -4.13
CA ARG A 72 -4.15 11.00 -3.81
C ARG A 72 -4.06 10.68 -2.34
N ILE A 73 -4.01 9.40 -1.99
CA ILE A 73 -4.03 8.89 -0.62
C ILE A 73 -2.86 7.92 -0.39
N ALA A 74 -2.46 7.76 0.88
CA ALA A 74 -1.76 6.58 1.34
C ALA A 74 -2.80 5.58 1.85
N LEU A 75 -2.97 4.45 1.16
CA LEU A 75 -3.82 3.36 1.63
C LEU A 75 -3.05 2.52 2.63
N VAL A 76 -3.58 2.41 3.84
CA VAL A 76 -3.12 1.45 4.86
C VAL A 76 -4.29 0.53 5.16
N ALA A 77 -4.06 -0.77 5.12
CA ALA A 77 -5.11 -1.74 5.38
C ALA A 77 -4.61 -2.85 6.30
N ALA A 78 -5.49 -3.35 7.15
CA ALA A 78 -5.25 -4.54 7.96
C ALA A 78 -6.22 -5.64 7.57
N ALA A 79 -5.73 -6.88 7.55
CA ALA A 79 -6.55 -8.06 7.27
C ALA A 79 -6.12 -9.23 8.15
N ASN A 80 -7.07 -9.99 8.62
CA ASN A 80 -6.80 -11.24 9.28
C ASN A 80 -6.35 -12.31 8.26
N PRO A 81 -5.60 -13.34 8.67
CA PRO A 81 -5.16 -14.40 7.78
C PRO A 81 -6.30 -15.35 7.31
N CYS A 82 -7.40 -15.38 8.07
CA CYS A 82 -8.60 -16.18 7.77
C CYS A 82 -9.82 -15.60 8.51
N PRO A 83 -11.07 -16.08 8.22
CA PRO A 83 -12.28 -15.57 8.86
C PRO A 83 -12.32 -15.63 10.39
N CYS A 84 -11.66 -16.64 11.01
CA CYS A 84 -11.59 -16.74 12.49
C CYS A 84 -10.42 -15.94 13.10
N GLY A 85 -9.54 -15.33 12.27
CA GLY A 85 -8.41 -14.53 12.71
C GLY A 85 -7.13 -15.31 13.07
N ARG A 86 -7.19 -16.65 13.22
CA ARG A 86 -6.07 -17.46 13.73
C ARG A 86 -5.00 -17.78 12.68
N GLY A 87 -5.42 -18.02 11.45
CA GLY A 87 -4.52 -18.47 10.38
C GLY A 87 -4.58 -19.97 10.15
N GLU A 88 -4.19 -20.38 8.95
CA GLU A 88 -4.24 -21.78 8.50
C GLU A 88 -3.25 -22.69 9.25
N ASP A 89 -2.15 -22.10 9.72
CA ASP A 89 -1.08 -22.81 10.45
C ASP A 89 -1.39 -22.97 11.95
N ASP A 90 -2.43 -22.30 12.47
CA ASP A 90 -2.85 -22.45 13.85
C ASP A 90 -3.72 -23.71 14.02
N PRO A 91 -3.33 -24.69 14.85
CA PRO A 91 -4.11 -25.91 15.07
C PRO A 91 -5.52 -25.66 15.62
N ALA A 92 -5.78 -24.50 16.20
CA ALA A 92 -7.10 -24.08 16.67
C ALA A 92 -7.92 -23.36 15.59
N CYS A 93 -7.44 -23.28 14.34
CA CYS A 93 -8.20 -22.76 13.22
C CYS A 93 -9.21 -23.81 12.72
N GLU A 94 -10.49 -23.51 12.86
CA GLU A 94 -11.58 -24.38 12.38
C GLU A 94 -12.12 -23.98 10.98
N CYS A 95 -11.45 -23.07 10.29
CA CYS A 95 -11.89 -22.60 8.99
C CYS A 95 -11.67 -23.67 7.91
N ALA A 96 -12.72 -23.99 7.15
CA ALA A 96 -12.55 -24.83 5.98
C ALA A 96 -11.63 -24.16 4.93
N THR A 97 -10.76 -24.93 4.28
CA THR A 97 -9.81 -24.44 3.26
C THR A 97 -10.50 -23.64 2.15
N ALA A 98 -11.72 -24.01 1.76
CA ALA A 98 -12.50 -23.26 0.78
C ALA A 98 -12.93 -21.88 1.28
N ALA A 99 -13.21 -21.73 2.59
CA ALA A 99 -13.55 -20.46 3.21
C ALA A 99 -12.32 -19.53 3.28
N ILE A 100 -11.15 -20.08 3.66
CA ILE A 100 -9.88 -19.35 3.68
C ILE A 100 -9.52 -18.84 2.26
N ARG A 101 -9.62 -19.71 1.25
CA ARG A 101 -9.37 -19.31 -0.15
C ARG A 101 -10.30 -18.21 -0.62
N ARG A 102 -11.59 -18.29 -0.30
CA ARG A 102 -12.57 -17.24 -0.65
C ARG A 102 -12.26 -15.93 0.04
N TYR A 103 -11.89 -15.98 1.31
CA TYR A 103 -11.50 -14.83 2.11
C TYR A 103 -10.27 -14.11 1.53
N ARG A 104 -9.21 -14.88 1.27
CA ARG A 104 -7.97 -14.35 0.65
C ARG A 104 -8.17 -13.88 -0.79
N ALA A 105 -9.14 -14.44 -1.52
CA ALA A 105 -9.45 -14.02 -2.89
C ALA A 105 -9.94 -12.55 -2.98
N LEU A 106 -10.44 -11.97 -1.90
CA LEU A 106 -10.79 -10.54 -1.84
C LEU A 106 -9.56 -9.63 -1.95
N LEU A 107 -8.40 -10.12 -1.50
CA LEU A 107 -7.10 -9.44 -1.59
C LEU A 107 -6.35 -9.79 -2.89
N SER A 108 -6.91 -10.63 -3.74
CA SER A 108 -6.29 -11.05 -5.00
C SER A 108 -6.75 -10.19 -6.18
N GLY A 109 -6.01 -10.29 -7.28
CA GLY A 109 -6.37 -9.61 -8.52
C GLY A 109 -6.03 -8.12 -8.50
N ALA A 110 -6.90 -7.34 -9.10
CA ALA A 110 -6.58 -5.97 -9.46
C ALA A 110 -6.41 -4.98 -8.28
N LEU A 111 -6.92 -5.29 -7.07
CA LEU A 111 -6.62 -4.50 -5.88
C LEU A 111 -5.21 -4.83 -5.36
N ALA A 112 -4.84 -6.12 -5.31
CA ALA A 112 -3.51 -6.55 -4.91
C ALA A 112 -2.40 -5.92 -5.77
N ASP A 113 -2.65 -5.76 -7.06
CA ASP A 113 -1.72 -5.10 -7.99
C ASP A 113 -1.47 -3.61 -7.67
N ARG A 114 -2.26 -3.03 -6.77
CA ARG A 114 -2.17 -1.62 -6.36
C ARG A 114 -1.68 -1.44 -4.92
N ILE A 115 -1.54 -2.54 -4.21
CA ILE A 115 -0.91 -2.56 -2.88
C ILE A 115 0.59 -2.76 -3.08
N ASP A 116 1.38 -1.76 -2.71
CA ASP A 116 2.83 -1.79 -2.96
C ASP A 116 3.57 -2.73 -2.02
N MET A 117 3.08 -2.92 -0.80
CA MET A 117 3.76 -3.72 0.22
C MET A 117 2.74 -4.50 1.06
N ILE A 118 3.04 -5.77 1.30
CA ILE A 118 2.27 -6.64 2.20
C ILE A 118 3.22 -7.13 3.29
N VAL A 119 2.87 -6.82 4.54
CA VAL A 119 3.66 -7.21 5.72
C VAL A 119 2.90 -8.23 6.53
N ALA A 120 3.49 -9.41 6.71
CA ALA A 120 2.96 -10.40 7.65
C ALA A 120 3.34 -10.00 9.08
N VAL A 121 2.33 -9.79 9.93
CA VAL A 121 2.51 -9.46 11.34
C VAL A 121 2.28 -10.72 12.16
N ALA A 122 3.33 -11.26 12.75
CA ALA A 122 3.24 -12.42 13.63
C ALA A 122 2.64 -12.02 15.00
N GLN A 123 2.03 -12.98 15.67
CA GLN A 123 1.60 -12.80 17.05
C GLN A 123 2.84 -12.54 17.93
N PRO A 124 2.83 -11.51 18.79
CA PRO A 124 3.97 -11.24 19.66
C PRO A 124 4.21 -12.39 20.65
N SER A 125 5.48 -12.70 20.89
CA SER A 125 5.86 -13.71 21.90
C SER A 125 5.61 -13.17 23.31
N ALA A 126 5.50 -14.06 24.29
CA ALA A 126 5.35 -13.69 25.69
C ALA A 126 6.52 -12.81 26.17
N GLU A 127 7.72 -13.10 25.69
CA GLU A 127 8.93 -12.31 25.98
C GLU A 127 8.85 -10.91 25.36
N SER A 128 8.34 -10.78 24.13
CA SER A 128 8.11 -9.48 23.47
C SER A 128 7.08 -8.64 24.21
N MET A 129 6.07 -9.29 24.79
CA MET A 129 5.03 -8.60 25.60
C MET A 129 5.55 -8.10 26.95
N ALA A 130 6.53 -8.81 27.51
CA ALA A 130 7.20 -8.45 28.78
C ALA A 130 8.44 -7.55 28.57
N GLY A 131 8.88 -7.35 27.34
CA GLY A 131 10.09 -6.62 26.97
C GLY A 131 9.95 -5.10 27.04
N SER A 132 11.05 -4.41 26.72
CA SER A 132 11.08 -2.95 26.64
C SER A 132 10.26 -2.45 25.47
N ALA A 133 9.72 -1.24 25.59
CA ALA A 133 9.05 -0.55 24.47
C ALA A 133 10.00 -0.43 23.27
N GLY A 134 9.47 -0.66 22.08
CA GLY A 134 10.20 -0.47 20.83
C GLY A 134 10.51 1.01 20.53
N GLU A 135 10.94 1.30 19.30
CA GLU A 135 11.19 2.67 18.86
C GLU A 135 10.00 3.60 19.13
N THR A 136 10.30 4.81 19.54
CA THR A 136 9.25 5.84 19.75
C THR A 136 8.78 6.40 18.42
N SER A 137 7.53 6.86 18.37
CA SER A 137 6.99 7.57 17.19
C SER A 137 7.83 8.81 16.81
N LYS A 138 8.52 9.41 17.77
CA LYS A 138 9.41 10.57 17.51
C LYS A 138 10.65 10.16 16.71
N GLU A 139 11.28 9.04 17.08
CA GLU A 139 12.45 8.52 16.37
C GLU A 139 12.10 8.09 14.95
N VAL A 140 10.99 7.33 14.80
CA VAL A 140 10.47 6.94 13.48
C VAL A 140 10.14 8.17 12.62
N ARG A 141 9.49 9.19 13.21
CA ARG A 141 9.16 10.43 12.50
C ARG A 141 10.40 11.16 12.01
N SER A 142 11.45 11.25 12.82
CA SER A 142 12.71 11.90 12.42
C SER A 142 13.33 11.21 11.20
N ARG A 143 13.41 9.87 11.23
CA ARG A 143 13.93 9.08 10.11
C ARG A 143 13.09 9.24 8.82
N VAL A 144 11.76 9.26 8.95
CA VAL A 144 10.85 9.49 7.82
C VAL A 144 11.00 10.90 7.24
N LEU A 145 11.18 11.93 8.08
CA LEU A 145 11.36 13.30 7.60
C LEU A 145 12.66 13.44 6.83
N ASN A 146 13.76 12.89 7.34
CA ASN A 146 15.05 12.90 6.63
C ASN A 146 14.94 12.21 5.26
N ALA A 147 14.33 11.03 5.19
CA ALA A 147 14.12 10.33 3.93
C ALA A 147 13.26 11.15 2.94
N ARG A 148 12.25 11.87 3.43
CA ARG A 148 11.44 12.76 2.59
C ARG A 148 12.20 13.95 2.06
N GLU A 149 13.10 14.53 2.82
CA GLU A 149 14.00 15.60 2.34
C GLU A 149 14.84 15.11 1.16
N VAL A 150 15.48 13.95 1.27
CA VAL A 150 16.21 13.32 0.16
C VAL A 150 15.33 13.08 -1.07
N MET A 151 14.09 12.62 -0.88
CA MET A 151 13.13 12.46 -1.98
C MET A 151 12.77 13.81 -2.62
N TYR A 152 12.57 14.86 -1.84
CA TYR A 152 12.23 16.20 -2.35
C TYR A 152 13.37 16.81 -3.14
N ASP A 153 14.61 16.65 -2.70
CA ASP A 153 15.79 17.10 -3.43
C ASP A 153 15.92 16.39 -4.79
N ARG A 154 15.58 15.11 -4.86
CA ARG A 154 15.65 14.30 -6.09
C ARG A 154 14.46 14.49 -7.02
N LEU A 155 13.24 14.59 -6.52
CA LEU A 155 12.00 14.56 -7.29
C LEU A 155 11.22 15.87 -7.31
N GLY A 156 11.60 16.85 -6.48
CA GLY A 156 10.89 18.09 -6.27
C GLY A 156 9.98 18.07 -5.03
N GLU A 157 9.72 19.26 -4.50
CA GLU A 157 8.98 19.45 -3.25
C GLU A 157 7.60 18.74 -3.24
N GLY A 158 7.31 18.09 -2.15
CA GLY A 158 6.03 17.37 -1.93
C GLY A 158 5.89 16.06 -2.70
N ARG A 159 6.93 15.63 -3.44
CA ARG A 159 6.95 14.36 -4.17
C ARG A 159 7.70 13.27 -3.39
N THR A 160 7.26 12.05 -3.55
CA THR A 160 7.89 10.86 -2.95
C THR A 160 8.19 9.82 -4.02
N ASN A 161 8.98 8.80 -3.70
CA ASN A 161 9.29 7.71 -4.63
C ASN A 161 8.03 7.03 -5.18
N ALA A 162 6.95 6.94 -4.39
CA ALA A 162 5.66 6.40 -4.86
C ALA A 162 5.07 7.21 -6.04
N SER A 163 5.38 8.51 -6.13
CA SER A 163 4.91 9.39 -7.21
C SER A 163 5.90 9.52 -8.38
N ALA A 164 7.04 8.84 -8.34
CA ALA A 164 8.03 8.88 -9.39
C ALA A 164 7.48 8.30 -10.71
N THR A 165 7.71 8.98 -11.81
CA THR A 165 7.40 8.49 -13.16
C THR A 165 8.30 7.33 -13.55
N ALA A 166 7.94 6.56 -14.58
CA ALA A 166 8.78 5.47 -15.08
C ALA A 166 10.19 5.97 -15.51
N ALA A 167 10.28 7.17 -16.09
CA ALA A 167 11.56 7.76 -16.47
C ALA A 167 12.43 8.09 -15.24
N GLU A 168 11.83 8.63 -14.17
CA GLU A 168 12.53 8.91 -12.91
C GLU A 168 12.94 7.63 -12.19
N VAL A 169 12.11 6.59 -12.22
CA VAL A 169 12.45 5.27 -11.65
C VAL A 169 13.65 4.65 -12.39
N SER A 170 13.69 4.77 -13.72
CA SER A 170 14.82 4.29 -14.53
C SER A 170 16.11 5.07 -14.29
N ALA A 171 16.03 6.26 -13.72
CA ALA A 171 17.18 7.10 -13.36
C ALA A 171 17.67 6.88 -11.92
N PHE A 172 17.03 6.00 -11.13
CA PHE A 172 17.54 5.69 -9.80
C PHE A 172 18.90 4.98 -9.89
N GLU A 173 19.86 5.45 -9.12
CA GLU A 173 21.15 4.79 -9.01
C GLU A 173 21.01 3.45 -8.30
N ILE A 174 21.45 2.39 -8.96
CA ILE A 174 21.48 1.02 -8.45
C ILE A 174 22.90 0.46 -8.63
N ASP A 175 23.40 -0.28 -7.66
CA ASP A 175 24.69 -0.94 -7.78
C ASP A 175 24.59 -2.20 -8.69
N GLU A 176 25.73 -2.73 -9.09
CA GLU A 176 25.81 -3.87 -10.02
C GLU A 176 25.14 -5.13 -9.44
N ALA A 177 25.36 -5.42 -8.16
CA ALA A 177 24.75 -6.57 -7.49
C ALA A 177 23.22 -6.45 -7.41
N ALA A 178 22.71 -5.25 -7.11
CA ALA A 178 21.29 -4.97 -7.13
C ALA A 178 20.70 -5.13 -8.54
N ALA A 179 21.38 -4.65 -9.58
CA ALA A 179 20.94 -4.79 -10.96
C ALA A 179 20.86 -6.27 -11.39
N GLU A 180 21.84 -7.08 -10.99
CA GLU A 180 21.84 -8.53 -11.24
C GLU A 180 20.69 -9.23 -10.53
N LEU A 181 20.49 -8.94 -9.23
CA LEU A 181 19.37 -9.49 -8.44
C LEU A 181 18.02 -9.15 -9.05
N LEU A 182 17.81 -7.88 -9.41
CA LEU A 182 16.56 -7.42 -10.05
C LEU A 182 16.31 -8.13 -11.37
N SER A 183 17.34 -8.26 -12.22
CA SER A 183 17.28 -9.01 -13.48
C SER A 183 16.93 -10.47 -13.28
N ALA A 184 17.51 -11.11 -12.26
CA ALA A 184 17.21 -12.50 -11.92
C ALA A 184 15.77 -12.66 -11.44
N ALA A 185 15.31 -11.79 -10.54
CA ALA A 185 13.94 -11.76 -10.04
C ALA A 185 12.93 -11.52 -11.18
N TYR A 186 13.20 -10.57 -12.07
CA TYR A 186 12.36 -10.27 -13.22
C TYR A 186 12.14 -11.50 -14.10
N ARG A 187 13.21 -12.23 -14.43
CA ARG A 187 13.14 -13.47 -15.23
C ARG A 187 12.43 -14.59 -14.49
N ARG A 188 12.79 -14.82 -13.22
CA ARG A 188 12.26 -15.94 -12.40
C ARG A 188 10.75 -15.81 -12.16
N HIS A 189 10.29 -14.61 -11.82
CA HIS A 189 8.91 -14.35 -11.43
C HIS A 189 8.04 -13.81 -12.57
N ARG A 190 8.60 -13.67 -13.79
CA ARG A 190 7.90 -13.08 -14.94
C ARG A 190 7.22 -11.76 -14.58
N MET A 191 7.95 -10.89 -13.90
CA MET A 191 7.41 -9.62 -13.41
C MET A 191 6.89 -8.75 -14.57
N SER A 192 5.78 -8.06 -14.34
CA SER A 192 5.34 -6.99 -15.23
C SER A 192 6.22 -5.74 -15.06
N GLY A 193 6.23 -4.83 -16.05
CA GLY A 193 6.93 -3.55 -15.91
C GLY A 193 6.46 -2.74 -14.69
N ARG A 194 5.16 -2.79 -14.38
CA ARG A 194 4.61 -2.14 -13.17
C ARG A 194 5.18 -2.76 -11.87
N ALA A 195 5.30 -4.08 -11.82
CA ALA A 195 5.88 -4.77 -10.66
C ALA A 195 7.37 -4.42 -10.50
N HIS A 196 8.12 -4.38 -11.60
CA HIS A 196 9.51 -3.94 -11.62
C HIS A 196 9.68 -2.53 -11.05
N ASP A 197 8.92 -1.56 -11.56
CA ASP A 197 8.99 -0.17 -11.11
C ASP A 197 8.58 -0.02 -9.64
N ARG A 198 7.61 -0.81 -9.17
CA ARG A 198 7.17 -0.84 -7.77
C ARG A 198 8.28 -1.32 -6.84
N VAL A 199 8.94 -2.41 -7.19
CA VAL A 199 10.08 -2.92 -6.43
C VAL A 199 11.20 -1.88 -6.36
N LEU A 200 11.53 -1.20 -7.45
CA LEU A 200 12.54 -0.14 -7.46
C LEU A 200 12.15 1.06 -6.60
N ARG A 201 10.88 1.48 -6.61
CA ARG A 201 10.40 2.57 -5.73
C ARG A 201 10.51 2.18 -4.25
N LEU A 202 10.20 0.93 -3.91
CA LEU A 202 10.34 0.43 -2.54
C LEU A 202 11.81 0.34 -2.14
N ALA A 203 12.66 -0.27 -2.95
CA ALA A 203 14.10 -0.38 -2.69
C ALA A 203 14.75 1.01 -2.55
N ARG A 204 14.40 1.98 -3.41
CA ARG A 204 14.85 3.36 -3.28
C ARG A 204 14.36 4.00 -1.98
N THR A 205 13.15 3.70 -1.53
CA THR A 205 12.62 4.21 -0.26
C THR A 205 13.36 3.62 0.93
N VAL A 206 13.74 2.33 0.88
CA VAL A 206 14.57 1.70 1.90
C VAL A 206 15.94 2.37 1.96
N ALA A 207 16.59 2.60 0.82
CA ALA A 207 17.87 3.27 0.75
C ALA A 207 17.80 4.74 1.25
N ASP A 208 16.72 5.47 0.93
CA ASP A 208 16.50 6.83 1.46
C ASP A 208 16.33 6.83 2.99
N LEU A 209 15.68 5.81 3.57
CA LEU A 209 15.54 5.65 5.03
C LEU A 209 16.87 5.33 5.72
N GLU A 210 17.81 4.73 5.00
CA GLU A 210 19.18 4.41 5.45
C GLU A 210 20.18 5.50 5.07
N ASN A 211 19.71 6.56 4.37
CA ASN A 211 20.51 7.68 3.88
C ASN A 211 21.63 7.25 2.92
N GLU A 212 21.33 6.25 2.08
CA GLU A 212 22.24 5.71 1.06
C GLU A 212 21.95 6.30 -0.32
N GLY A 213 22.99 6.64 -1.08
CA GLY A 213 22.89 7.27 -2.40
C GLY A 213 22.37 6.31 -3.47
N ALA A 214 22.89 5.09 -3.52
CA ALA A 214 22.51 4.06 -4.47
C ALA A 214 21.67 2.96 -3.82
N VAL A 215 20.84 2.31 -4.62
CA VAL A 215 20.11 1.11 -4.21
C VAL A 215 21.04 -0.09 -4.26
N SER A 216 21.24 -0.75 -3.14
CA SER A 216 22.05 -1.97 -3.00
C SER A 216 21.20 -3.24 -3.09
N GLU A 217 21.90 -4.40 -3.20
CA GLU A 217 21.27 -5.72 -3.15
C GLU A 217 20.42 -5.90 -1.88
N SER A 218 20.90 -5.42 -0.72
CA SER A 218 20.16 -5.52 0.55
C SER A 218 18.87 -4.72 0.54
N HIS A 219 18.84 -3.56 -0.11
CA HIS A 219 17.62 -2.75 -0.26
C HIS A 219 16.60 -3.44 -1.15
N LEU A 220 17.05 -4.08 -2.24
CA LEU A 220 16.18 -4.87 -3.12
C LEU A 220 15.65 -6.13 -2.46
N ALA A 221 16.46 -6.82 -1.67
CA ALA A 221 16.04 -8.02 -0.95
C ALA A 221 14.94 -7.74 0.10
N ARG A 222 14.83 -6.50 0.57
CA ARG A 222 13.81 -6.02 1.53
C ARG A 222 12.58 -5.43 0.86
N ALA A 223 12.63 -5.14 -0.43
CA ALA A 223 11.56 -4.54 -1.22
C ALA A 223 10.69 -5.61 -1.89
#